data_516242a3d365a955f5d7d7b48f9cc3a6
#
_entry.id   516242a3d365a955f5d7d7b48f9cc3a6
#
_cell.length_a   1.000
_cell.length_b   1.000
_cell.length_c   1.000
_cell.angle_alpha   90.00
_cell.angle_beta   90.00
_cell.angle_gamma   90.00
#
_symmetry.space_group_name_H-M   'P 1'
#
loop_
_entity.id
_entity.type
_entity.pdbx_description
1 polymer ?
#
loop_
_entity_poly.entity_id
_entity_poly.type
_entity_poly.pdbx_seq_one_letter_code
_entity_poly.pdbx_strand_id
1 'polypeptide(L)'
;MSPAMRHIKYEITIEYRKEVICMGLLDAIFGNNQPPKINSILPIAAKNEIRAGRLPILNTDSLFLKRGEKIHYIDKAINLEIKVVKQYRHVGHSTPGLLKGNRWNVGVAKPIEHGELVQHRGILYVTNQRIVFQASEKGFDKTYRYLTAV
;
A
#
# COMPACT_ATOMS: atom_id res chain seq x y z
N MET A 1 -2.25 49.56 18.35
CA MET A 1 -1.50 48.39 18.82
C MET A 1 -2.05 47.17 18.06
N SER A 2 -1.32 46.70 17.06
CA SER A 2 -1.71 45.60 16.19
C SER A 2 -1.12 44.27 16.71
N PRO A 3 -1.89 43.18 16.84
CA PRO A 3 -1.32 41.92 17.24
C PRO A 3 -0.67 41.25 16.02
N ALA A 4 0.62 40.94 16.17
CA ALA A 4 1.45 40.24 15.21
C ALA A 4 0.86 38.89 14.86
N MET A 5 0.53 38.71 13.58
CA MET A 5 0.31 37.42 12.96
C MET A 5 1.61 36.61 13.01
N ARG A 6 1.66 35.60 13.86
CA ARG A 6 2.72 34.59 13.82
C ARG A 6 2.46 33.71 12.63
N HIS A 7 3.28 33.86 11.58
CA HIS A 7 3.42 32.87 10.53
C HIS A 7 3.97 31.57 11.14
N ILE A 8 3.12 30.59 11.28
CA ILE A 8 3.53 29.22 11.55
C ILE A 8 4.02 28.67 10.19
N LYS A 9 5.33 28.70 10.02
CA LYS A 9 6.03 28.06 8.92
C LYS A 9 6.02 26.55 9.20
N TYR A 10 5.11 25.80 8.59
CA TYR A 10 5.24 24.37 8.53
C TYR A 10 6.34 24.05 7.52
N GLU A 11 7.55 23.93 7.96
CA GLU A 11 8.59 23.24 7.24
C GLU A 11 8.24 21.76 7.30
N ILE A 12 7.60 21.26 6.26
CA ILE A 12 7.61 19.81 5.97
C ILE A 12 9.00 19.53 5.43
N THR A 13 9.93 19.38 6.34
CA THR A 13 11.21 18.73 6.05
C THR A 13 10.85 17.27 5.83
N ILE A 14 10.64 16.87 4.56
CA ILE A 14 10.78 15.48 4.17
C ILE A 14 12.28 15.22 4.27
N GLU A 15 12.72 15.03 5.49
CA GLU A 15 14.03 14.50 5.78
C GLU A 15 13.97 13.07 5.23
N TYR A 16 14.62 12.86 4.08
CA TYR A 16 15.04 11.55 3.64
C TYR A 16 16.02 11.02 4.69
N ARG A 17 15.51 10.71 5.85
CA ARG A 17 16.20 9.80 6.74
C ARG A 17 16.23 8.50 5.95
N LYS A 18 17.39 8.19 5.40
CA LYS A 18 17.74 6.84 4.96
C LYS A 18 17.66 5.94 6.19
N GLU A 19 16.47 5.64 6.61
CA GLU A 19 16.30 4.72 7.73
C GLU A 19 16.55 3.32 7.21
N VAL A 20 17.66 2.80 7.65
CA VAL A 20 18.07 1.40 7.58
C VAL A 20 16.91 0.45 7.97
N ILE A 21 15.92 0.93 8.73
CA ILE A 21 14.73 0.21 9.15
C ILE A 21 13.77 -0.09 7.98
N CYS A 22 13.62 0.82 7.01
CA CYS A 22 12.80 0.54 5.81
C CYS A 22 13.45 -0.48 4.87
N MET A 23 14.77 -0.51 4.79
CA MET A 23 15.46 -1.49 3.94
C MET A 23 15.24 -2.92 4.43
N GLY A 24 15.34 -3.18 5.74
CA GLY A 24 15.11 -4.51 6.29
C GLY A 24 13.68 -5.01 6.10
N LEU A 25 12.67 -4.15 6.19
CA LEU A 25 11.28 -4.52 5.97
C LEU A 25 11.00 -4.78 4.49
N LEU A 26 11.52 -3.95 3.60
CA LEU A 26 11.38 -4.13 2.15
C LEU A 26 12.14 -5.38 1.68
N ASP A 27 13.32 -5.64 2.21
CA ASP A 27 14.08 -6.87 1.92
C ASP A 27 13.36 -8.12 2.44
N ALA A 28 12.70 -8.03 3.59
CA ALA A 28 11.89 -9.13 4.12
C ALA A 28 10.61 -9.38 3.28
N ILE A 29 10.04 -8.32 2.70
CA ILE A 29 8.82 -8.39 1.88
C ILE A 29 9.13 -8.80 0.44
N PHE A 30 10.18 -8.23 -0.16
CA PHE A 30 10.52 -8.43 -1.58
C PHE A 30 11.69 -9.41 -1.80
N GLY A 31 12.34 -9.85 -0.73
CA GLY A 31 13.59 -10.61 -0.82
C GLY A 31 14.68 -9.77 -1.49
N ASN A 32 15.59 -10.41 -2.24
CA ASN A 32 16.60 -9.72 -3.05
C ASN A 32 16.02 -9.03 -4.30
N ASN A 33 14.69 -9.01 -4.46
CA ASN A 33 14.03 -8.34 -5.58
C ASN A 33 13.88 -6.86 -5.27
N GLN A 34 14.43 -6.03 -6.12
CA GLN A 34 14.19 -4.59 -6.04
C GLN A 34 12.69 -4.28 -6.15
N PRO A 35 12.19 -3.27 -5.43
CA PRO A 35 10.80 -2.88 -5.55
C PRO A 35 10.45 -2.60 -7.02
N PRO A 36 9.24 -2.98 -7.45
CA PRO A 36 8.86 -2.85 -8.86
C PRO A 36 8.98 -1.40 -9.31
N LYS A 37 9.78 -1.16 -10.36
CA LYS A 37 9.91 0.18 -10.94
C LYS A 37 8.57 0.57 -11.58
N ILE A 38 8.03 1.69 -11.14
CA ILE A 38 6.81 2.28 -11.68
C ILE A 38 7.21 3.47 -12.52
N ASN A 39 6.89 3.43 -13.82
CA ASN A 39 7.07 4.59 -14.69
C ASN A 39 5.92 5.56 -14.45
N SER A 40 6.23 6.73 -13.90
CA SER A 40 5.25 7.78 -13.63
C SER A 40 4.62 8.30 -14.93
N ILE A 41 3.31 8.48 -14.91
CA ILE A 41 2.52 9.11 -16.00
C ILE A 41 2.23 10.58 -15.72
N LEU A 42 2.60 11.09 -14.56
CA LEU A 42 2.37 12.48 -14.19
C LEU A 42 3.17 13.42 -15.13
N PRO A 43 2.53 14.43 -15.77
CA PRO A 43 3.22 15.39 -16.62
C PRO A 43 4.34 16.15 -15.92
N ILE A 44 5.43 16.42 -16.63
CA ILE A 44 6.61 17.10 -16.05
C ILE A 44 6.23 18.50 -15.52
N ALA A 45 5.34 19.22 -16.22
CA ALA A 45 4.84 20.51 -15.76
C ALA A 45 4.16 20.40 -14.38
N ALA A 46 3.27 19.41 -14.22
CA ALA A 46 2.59 19.17 -12.96
C ALA A 46 3.58 18.80 -11.83
N LYS A 47 4.62 17.98 -12.13
CA LYS A 47 5.68 17.67 -11.16
C LYS A 47 6.41 18.92 -10.68
N ASN A 48 6.70 19.85 -11.58
CA ASN A 48 7.39 21.09 -11.25
C ASN A 48 6.50 22.02 -10.41
N GLU A 49 5.19 22.07 -10.69
CA GLU A 49 4.25 22.85 -9.87
C GLU A 49 4.15 22.29 -8.45
N ILE A 50 4.02 20.97 -8.31
CA ILE A 50 3.97 20.31 -7.00
C ILE A 50 5.26 20.57 -6.21
N ARG A 51 6.44 20.47 -6.86
CA ARG A 51 7.72 20.79 -6.22
C ARG A 51 7.82 22.26 -5.79
N ALA A 52 7.15 23.15 -6.51
CA ALA A 52 7.03 24.57 -6.13
C ALA A 52 5.94 24.87 -5.08
N GLY A 53 5.33 23.83 -4.50
CA GLY A 53 4.28 23.97 -3.50
C GLY A 53 2.91 24.40 -4.05
N ARG A 54 2.71 24.30 -5.36
CA ARG A 54 1.43 24.60 -6.02
C ARG A 54 0.68 23.31 -6.35
N LEU A 55 -0.64 23.36 -6.34
CA LEU A 55 -1.50 22.25 -6.74
C LEU A 55 -1.92 22.43 -8.21
N PRO A 56 -1.39 21.64 -9.15
CA PRO A 56 -1.82 21.67 -10.54
C PRO A 56 -3.27 21.22 -10.65
N ILE A 57 -3.94 21.63 -11.73
CA ILE A 57 -5.25 21.10 -12.10
C ILE A 57 -5.05 20.21 -13.31
N LEU A 58 -5.38 18.94 -13.17
CA LEU A 58 -5.23 17.92 -14.20
C LEU A 58 -6.60 17.52 -14.72
N ASN A 59 -6.71 17.32 -16.03
CA ASN A 59 -7.92 16.84 -16.67
C ASN A 59 -7.73 15.40 -17.13
N THR A 60 -8.73 14.57 -16.92
CA THR A 60 -8.79 13.20 -17.42
C THR A 60 -10.25 12.78 -17.60
N ASP A 61 -10.49 11.98 -18.60
CA ASP A 61 -11.80 11.38 -18.85
C ASP A 61 -11.96 10.02 -18.13
N SER A 62 -10.88 9.56 -17.49
CA SER A 62 -10.85 8.24 -16.85
C SER A 62 -11.51 8.20 -15.48
N LEU A 63 -11.80 9.36 -14.87
CA LEU A 63 -12.42 9.45 -13.54
C LEU A 63 -13.68 10.31 -13.61
N PHE A 64 -14.79 9.78 -13.13
CA PHE A 64 -16.03 10.55 -12.92
C PHE A 64 -15.85 11.55 -11.77
N LEU A 65 -15.84 12.83 -12.11
CA LEU A 65 -15.68 13.91 -11.13
C LEU A 65 -17.04 14.35 -10.58
N LYS A 66 -17.07 14.61 -9.27
CA LYS A 66 -18.22 15.22 -8.60
C LYS A 66 -18.26 16.73 -8.87
N ARG A 67 -19.39 17.37 -8.56
CA ARG A 67 -19.53 18.82 -8.72
C ARG A 67 -18.44 19.56 -7.93
N GLY A 68 -17.65 20.38 -8.60
CA GLY A 68 -16.56 21.16 -8.01
C GLY A 68 -15.30 20.35 -7.65
N GLU A 69 -15.25 19.07 -8.03
CA GLU A 69 -14.09 18.23 -7.84
C GLU A 69 -13.01 18.53 -8.87
N LYS A 70 -11.76 18.67 -8.43
CA LYS A 70 -10.58 18.93 -9.26
C LYS A 70 -9.50 17.92 -8.93
N ILE A 71 -8.83 17.41 -9.96
CA ILE A 71 -7.73 16.47 -9.79
C ILE A 71 -6.42 17.25 -9.70
N HIS A 72 -5.62 16.92 -8.70
CA HIS A 72 -4.32 17.55 -8.45
C HIS A 72 -3.14 16.59 -8.69
N TYR A 73 -3.41 15.29 -8.69
CA TYR A 73 -2.39 14.27 -8.89
C TYR A 73 -2.98 13.04 -9.59
N ILE A 74 -2.25 12.52 -10.58
CA ILE A 74 -2.55 11.26 -11.26
C ILE A 74 -1.25 10.54 -11.49
N ASP A 75 -1.12 9.32 -10.95
CA ASP A 75 0.04 8.50 -11.27
C ASP A 75 -0.27 7.01 -11.11
N LYS A 76 0.62 6.18 -11.68
CA LYS A 76 0.58 4.74 -11.44
C LYS A 76 0.97 4.46 -10.01
N ALA A 77 0.26 3.56 -9.37
CA ALA A 77 0.51 3.15 -8.01
C ALA A 77 0.32 1.65 -7.82
N ILE A 78 0.85 1.13 -6.73
CA ILE A 78 0.64 -0.25 -6.29
C ILE A 78 0.03 -0.20 -4.91
N ASN A 79 -1.15 -0.81 -4.77
CA ASN A 79 -1.76 -1.04 -3.48
C ASN A 79 -1.25 -2.38 -2.93
N LEU A 80 -0.63 -2.34 -1.76
CA LEU A 80 -0.07 -3.50 -1.07
C LEU A 80 -1.05 -3.99 -0.03
N GLU A 81 -1.40 -5.27 -0.09
CA GLU A 81 -2.27 -5.91 0.88
C GLU A 81 -1.59 -7.15 1.44
N ILE A 82 -1.62 -7.30 2.77
CA ILE A 82 -1.16 -8.53 3.42
C ILE A 82 -2.36 -9.45 3.60
N LYS A 83 -2.38 -10.56 2.88
CA LYS A 83 -3.33 -11.64 3.09
C LYS A 83 -2.75 -12.66 4.05
N VAL A 84 -3.49 -12.94 5.12
CA VAL A 84 -3.14 -14.05 6.00
C VAL A 84 -3.67 -15.35 5.41
N VAL A 85 -2.73 -16.18 4.93
CA VAL A 85 -3.03 -17.52 4.40
C VAL A 85 -2.81 -18.53 5.51
N LYS A 86 -3.87 -19.28 5.85
CA LYS A 86 -3.79 -20.38 6.82
C LYS A 86 -3.39 -21.65 6.10
N GLN A 87 -2.19 -22.13 6.36
CA GLN A 87 -1.72 -23.43 5.91
C GLN A 87 -1.78 -24.41 7.08
N TYR A 88 -2.23 -25.64 6.81
CA TYR A 88 -2.23 -26.69 7.82
C TYR A 88 -1.04 -27.60 7.60
N ARG A 89 -0.12 -27.63 8.56
CA ARG A 89 0.98 -28.59 8.55
C ARG A 89 0.56 -29.82 9.31
N HIS A 90 0.47 -30.96 8.63
CA HIS A 90 0.23 -32.24 9.26
C HIS A 90 1.55 -32.78 9.84
N VAL A 91 1.59 -32.92 11.15
CA VAL A 91 2.66 -33.63 11.84
C VAL A 91 2.07 -34.93 12.31
N GLY A 92 2.45 -36.03 11.63
CA GLY A 92 1.98 -37.37 11.95
C GLY A 92 3.15 -38.23 12.40
N HIS A 93 2.93 -39.04 13.40
CA HIS A 93 3.84 -40.13 13.77
C HIS A 93 3.10 -41.46 13.59
N SER A 94 3.76 -42.38 12.90
CA SER A 94 3.24 -43.72 12.66
C SER A 94 4.05 -44.70 13.47
N THR A 95 3.41 -45.37 14.42
CA THR A 95 4.03 -46.44 15.21
C THR A 95 3.48 -47.79 14.79
N PRO A 96 4.35 -48.83 14.75
CA PRO A 96 3.88 -50.20 14.52
C PRO A 96 2.97 -50.65 15.63
N GLY A 97 1.78 -51.18 15.29
CA GLY A 97 0.87 -51.76 16.25
C GLY A 97 1.35 -53.11 16.81
N LEU A 98 0.74 -53.53 17.89
CA LEU A 98 1.07 -54.79 18.59
C LEU A 98 0.79 -56.04 17.75
N LEU A 99 -0.09 -55.94 16.75
CA LEU A 99 -0.45 -57.01 15.82
C LEU A 99 0.18 -56.76 14.46
N LYS A 100 0.76 -57.80 13.84
CA LYS A 100 1.41 -57.76 12.53
C LYS A 100 0.40 -57.28 11.45
N GLY A 101 0.69 -56.12 10.87
CA GLY A 101 -0.16 -55.47 9.87
C GLY A 101 -0.95 -54.23 10.36
N ASN A 102 -1.04 -53.97 11.65
CA ASN A 102 -1.67 -52.76 12.18
C ASN A 102 -0.66 -51.64 12.40
N ARG A 103 -1.01 -50.44 11.95
CA ARG A 103 -0.26 -49.19 12.21
C ARG A 103 -1.16 -48.17 12.89
N TRP A 104 -0.67 -47.58 13.95
CA TRP A 104 -1.32 -46.49 14.62
C TRP A 104 -0.79 -45.18 14.06
N ASN A 105 -1.67 -44.42 13.43
CA ASN A 105 -1.34 -43.10 12.90
C ASN A 105 -1.94 -42.04 13.82
N VAL A 106 -1.10 -41.29 14.50
CA VAL A 106 -1.52 -40.12 15.25
C VAL A 106 -1.02 -38.91 14.50
N GLY A 107 -1.93 -38.11 13.98
CA GLY A 107 -1.63 -36.88 13.26
C GLY A 107 -2.31 -35.69 13.90
N VAL A 108 -1.58 -34.61 14.08
CA VAL A 108 -2.12 -33.32 14.51
C VAL A 108 -1.89 -32.30 13.39
N ALA A 109 -2.96 -31.67 12.93
CA ALA A 109 -2.88 -30.56 12.01
C ALA A 109 -2.65 -29.28 12.81
N LYS A 110 -1.48 -28.64 12.67
CA LYS A 110 -1.21 -27.34 13.26
C LYS A 110 -1.43 -26.25 12.19
N PRO A 111 -2.28 -25.26 12.43
CA PRO A 111 -2.41 -24.12 11.54
C PRO A 111 -1.12 -23.29 11.62
N ILE A 112 -0.56 -22.96 10.47
CA ILE A 112 0.54 -22.02 10.33
C ILE A 112 -0.02 -20.85 9.53
N GLU A 113 0.03 -19.66 10.11
CA GLU A 113 -0.38 -18.44 9.43
C GLU A 113 0.83 -17.82 8.74
N HIS A 114 0.75 -17.64 7.44
CA HIS A 114 1.73 -16.91 6.65
C HIS A 114 1.09 -15.66 6.09
N GLY A 115 1.76 -14.52 6.25
CA GLY A 115 1.39 -13.29 5.55
C GLY A 115 1.90 -13.36 4.11
N GLU A 116 0.99 -13.35 3.15
CA GLU A 116 1.32 -13.21 1.73
C GLU A 116 1.07 -11.78 1.28
N LEU A 117 2.07 -11.14 0.68
CA LEU A 117 1.95 -9.79 0.14
C LEU A 117 1.35 -9.85 -1.26
N VAL A 118 0.13 -9.32 -1.38
CA VAL A 118 -0.56 -9.19 -2.67
C VAL A 118 -0.42 -7.76 -3.18
N GLN A 119 -0.03 -7.63 -4.46
CA GLN A 119 0.17 -6.35 -5.13
C GLN A 119 -0.93 -6.10 -6.15
N HIS A 120 -1.67 -5.01 -5.98
CA HIS A 120 -2.68 -4.57 -6.96
C HIS A 120 -2.17 -3.33 -7.68
N ARG A 121 -1.88 -3.45 -8.97
CA ARG A 121 -1.43 -2.33 -9.81
C ARG A 121 -2.62 -1.53 -10.29
N GLY A 122 -2.50 -0.20 -10.25
CA GLY A 122 -3.58 0.68 -10.66
C GLY A 122 -3.12 2.11 -10.88
N ILE A 123 -4.08 3.02 -10.96
CA ILE A 123 -3.88 4.46 -11.09
C ILE A 123 -4.44 5.13 -9.83
N LEU A 124 -3.63 5.96 -9.22
CA LEU A 124 -4.00 6.77 -8.08
C LEU A 124 -4.37 8.18 -8.54
N TYR A 125 -5.55 8.63 -8.14
CA TYR A 125 -6.03 9.98 -8.33
C TYR A 125 -6.18 10.66 -6.98
N VAL A 126 -5.61 11.84 -6.85
CA VAL A 126 -5.80 12.69 -5.67
C VAL A 126 -6.53 13.94 -6.12
N THR A 127 -7.72 14.14 -5.54
CA THR A 127 -8.57 15.29 -5.85
C THR A 127 -8.64 16.23 -4.65
N ASN A 128 -9.34 17.35 -4.76
CA ASN A 128 -9.62 18.23 -3.63
C ASN A 128 -10.65 17.66 -2.64
N GLN A 129 -11.32 16.51 -2.95
CA GLN A 129 -12.40 15.94 -2.13
C GLN A 129 -12.10 14.54 -1.62
N ARG A 130 -11.32 13.74 -2.37
CA ARG A 130 -11.10 12.31 -2.10
C ARG A 130 -9.81 11.79 -2.74
N ILE A 131 -9.42 10.60 -2.32
CA ILE A 131 -8.39 9.79 -2.97
C ILE A 131 -9.09 8.60 -3.61
N VAL A 132 -8.80 8.36 -4.89
CA VAL A 132 -9.35 7.25 -5.67
C VAL A 132 -8.21 6.41 -6.20
N PHE A 133 -8.25 5.13 -5.96
CA PHE A 133 -7.36 4.15 -6.57
C PHE A 133 -8.16 3.22 -7.47
N GLN A 134 -7.87 3.26 -8.76
CA GLN A 134 -8.50 2.40 -9.76
C GLN A 134 -7.56 1.25 -10.11
N ALA A 135 -8.02 0.04 -9.87
CA ALA A 135 -7.33 -1.18 -10.25
C ALA A 135 -8.36 -2.20 -10.77
N SER A 136 -7.90 -3.17 -11.55
CA SER A 136 -8.77 -4.21 -12.11
C SER A 136 -9.42 -5.10 -11.06
N GLU A 137 -8.70 -5.38 -9.97
CA GLU A 137 -9.17 -6.32 -8.93
C GLU A 137 -9.61 -5.60 -7.66
N LYS A 138 -8.86 -4.62 -7.20
CA LYS A 138 -9.09 -3.99 -5.90
C LYS A 138 -8.81 -2.50 -5.94
N GLY A 139 -9.86 -1.72 -6.16
CA GLY A 139 -9.84 -0.27 -6.10
C GLY A 139 -10.48 0.24 -4.81
N PHE A 140 -10.28 1.53 -4.53
CA PHE A 140 -10.96 2.22 -3.42
C PHE A 140 -11.24 3.68 -3.76
N ASP A 141 -12.25 4.23 -3.08
CA ASP A 141 -12.63 5.64 -3.12
C ASP A 141 -12.82 6.11 -1.67
N LYS A 142 -11.95 6.97 -1.18
CA LYS A 142 -11.94 7.44 0.20
C LYS A 142 -11.93 8.97 0.27
N THR A 143 -12.95 9.54 0.88
CA THR A 143 -12.96 10.97 1.20
C THR A 143 -11.99 11.25 2.35
N TYR A 144 -11.41 12.46 2.38
CA TYR A 144 -10.38 12.83 3.36
C TYR A 144 -10.81 12.68 4.82
N ARG A 145 -12.10 12.84 5.13
CA ARG A 145 -12.61 12.65 6.50
C ARG A 145 -12.42 11.23 7.06
N TYR A 146 -12.20 10.24 6.18
CA TYR A 146 -11.97 8.85 6.57
C TYR A 146 -10.49 8.46 6.54
N LEU A 147 -9.61 9.40 6.22
CA LEU A 147 -8.18 9.19 6.31
C LEU A 147 -7.77 9.55 7.74
N THR A 148 -7.58 8.54 8.56
CA THR A 148 -6.96 8.71 9.87
C THR A 148 -5.47 8.95 9.69
N ALA A 149 -4.95 9.97 10.36
CA ALA A 149 -3.51 10.12 10.49
C ALA A 149 -2.97 8.90 11.27
N VAL A 150 -1.95 8.26 10.70
CA VAL A 150 -1.21 7.18 11.34
C VAL A 150 -0.02 7.78 12.06
#